data_0ab8e6c789a6230f480051d742a6f241
#
_entry.id   0ab8e6c789a6230f480051d742a6f241
#
_cell.length_a   1.000
_cell.length_b   1.000
_cell.length_c   1.000
_cell.angle_alpha   90.00
_cell.angle_beta   90.00
_cell.angle_gamma   90.00
#
_symmetry.space_group_name_H-M   'P 1'
#
loop_
_entity.id
_entity.type
_entity.pdbx_description
1 polymer ?
#
loop_
_entity_poly.entity_id
_entity_poly.type
_entity_poly.pdbx_seq_one_letter_code
_entity_poly.pdbx_strand_id
1 'polypeptide(L)' 'VSLRLNVYQKNARAISFYRREGFIVQCEGLDEATGEKEYTMLWKQK' A
#
# COMPACT_ATOMS: atom_id res chain seq x y z
N VAL A 1 7.16 -16.43 -1.56
CA VAL A 1 7.59 -15.09 -2.00
C VAL A 1 6.56 -14.07 -1.58
N SER A 2 7.02 -12.97 -1.04
CA SER A 2 6.13 -11.87 -0.69
C SER A 2 6.61 -10.59 -1.35
N LEU A 3 5.65 -9.72 -1.65
CA LEU A 3 5.91 -8.43 -2.24
C LEU A 3 5.36 -7.35 -1.31
N ARG A 4 6.08 -6.26 -1.18
CA ARG A 4 5.66 -5.16 -0.36
C ARG A 4 5.81 -3.85 -1.13
N LEU A 5 4.82 -2.98 -0.98
CA LEU A 5 4.88 -1.66 -1.61
C LEU A 5 4.24 -0.62 -0.70
N ASN A 6 4.53 0.63 -0.98
CA ASN A 6 3.89 1.74 -0.30
C ASN A 6 3.06 2.51 -1.31
N VAL A 7 1.90 2.98 -0.88
CA VAL A 7 1.01 3.76 -1.73
C VAL A 7 0.40 4.89 -0.89
N TYR A 8 0.29 6.08 -1.47
CA TYR A 8 -0.31 7.21 -0.76
C TYR A 8 -1.79 6.94 -0.51
N GLN A 9 -2.26 7.28 0.71
CA GLN A 9 -3.64 7.04 1.09
C GLN A 9 -4.63 7.78 0.21
N LYS A 10 -4.24 8.93 -0.30
CA LYS A 10 -5.11 9.71 -1.19
C LYS A 10 -5.22 9.12 -2.59
N ASN A 11 -4.39 8.15 -2.93
CA ASN A 11 -4.41 7.53 -4.24
C ASN A 11 -5.36 6.32 -4.22
N ALA A 12 -6.66 6.61 -4.17
CA ALA A 12 -7.68 5.57 -4.04
C ALA A 12 -7.67 4.58 -5.20
N ARG A 13 -7.36 5.08 -6.40
CA ARG A 13 -7.33 4.23 -7.60
C ARG A 13 -6.25 3.17 -7.49
N ALA A 14 -5.05 3.55 -7.05
CA ALA A 14 -3.96 2.60 -6.89
C ALA A 14 -4.28 1.60 -5.78
N ILE A 15 -4.85 2.07 -4.67
CA ILE A 15 -5.21 1.18 -3.57
C ILE A 15 -6.21 0.13 -4.03
N SER A 16 -7.24 0.55 -4.78
CA SER A 16 -8.23 -0.37 -5.32
C SER A 16 -7.58 -1.39 -6.25
N PHE A 17 -6.67 -0.94 -7.10
CA PHE A 17 -5.96 -1.82 -8.02
C PHE A 17 -5.19 -2.89 -7.27
N TYR A 18 -4.40 -2.49 -6.27
CA TYR A 18 -3.57 -3.44 -5.55
C TYR A 18 -4.40 -4.41 -4.71
N ARG A 19 -5.50 -3.94 -4.12
CA ARG A 19 -6.38 -4.84 -3.37
C ARG A 19 -7.00 -5.88 -4.29
N ARG A 20 -7.34 -5.49 -5.50
CA ARG A 20 -7.87 -6.43 -6.50
C ARG A 20 -6.81 -7.47 -6.87
N GLU A 21 -5.55 -7.07 -6.89
CA GLU A 21 -4.45 -7.99 -7.19
C GLU A 21 -4.08 -8.91 -6.02
N GLY A 22 -4.69 -8.71 -4.87
CA GLY A 22 -4.47 -9.57 -3.73
C GLY A 22 -3.62 -8.96 -2.63
N PHE A 23 -3.26 -7.69 -2.75
CA PHE A 23 -2.53 -7.01 -1.70
C PHE A 23 -3.46 -6.65 -0.55
N ILE A 24 -2.93 -6.66 0.66
CA ILE A 24 -3.65 -6.21 1.85
C ILE A 24 -2.88 -5.07 2.50
N VAL A 25 -3.61 -4.21 3.19
CA VAL A 25 -2.98 -3.12 3.94
C VAL A 25 -2.39 -3.71 5.21
N GLN A 26 -1.08 -3.58 5.36
CA GLN A 26 -0.36 -4.09 6.53
C GLN A 26 -0.29 -3.04 7.64
N CYS A 27 0.06 -1.81 7.28
CA CYS A 27 0.16 -0.73 8.24
C CYS A 27 0.08 0.62 7.55
N GLU A 28 -0.04 1.67 8.35
CA GLU A 28 -0.04 3.04 7.87
C GLU A 28 1.28 3.69 8.22
N GLY A 29 1.67 4.66 7.42
CA GLY A 29 2.88 5.42 7.66
C GLY A 29 2.76 6.83 7.16
N LEU A 30 3.85 7.57 7.30
CA LEU A 30 3.93 8.95 6.87
C LEU A 30 5.19 9.12 6.03
N ASP A 31 5.04 9.72 4.86
CA ASP A 31 6.18 10.10 4.04
C ASP A 31 6.72 11.41 4.57
N GLU A 32 7.84 11.36 5.27
CA GLU A 32 8.40 12.54 5.91
C GLU A 32 8.79 13.63 4.91
N ALA A 33 9.16 13.22 3.71
CA ALA A 33 9.57 14.19 2.69
C ALA A 33 8.43 15.05 2.19
N THR A 34 7.22 14.48 2.10
CA THR A 34 6.06 15.19 1.57
C THR A 34 5.00 15.49 2.61
N GLY A 35 5.06 14.83 3.78
CA GLY A 35 4.03 14.94 4.80
C GLY A 35 2.75 14.19 4.45
N GLU A 36 2.77 13.38 3.41
CA GLU A 36 1.60 12.62 2.97
C GLU A 36 1.52 11.29 3.71
N LYS A 37 0.30 10.90 4.06
CA LYS A 37 0.07 9.59 4.66
C LYS A 37 0.10 8.51 3.58
N GLU A 38 0.60 7.34 3.94
CA GLU A 38 0.68 6.23 3.01
C GLU A 38 0.32 4.93 3.71
N TYR A 39 -0.01 3.92 2.90
CA TYR A 39 -0.19 2.56 3.37
C TYR A 39 0.96 1.70 2.89
N THR A 40 1.40 0.78 3.75
CA THR A 40 2.27 -0.31 3.34
C THR A 40 1.38 -1.49 3.02
N MET A 41 1.46 -1.97 1.81
CA MET A 41 0.64 -3.10 1.36
C MET A 41 1.51 -4.31 1.11
N LEU A 42 0.95 -5.47 1.38
CA LEU A 42 1.68 -6.72 1.32
C LEU A 42 0.89 -7.74 0.52
N TRP A 43 1.59 -8.46 -0.35
CA TRP A 43 1.05 -9.59 -1.09
C TRP A 43 1.89 -10.81 -0.75
N LYS A 44 1.25 -11.90 -0.42
CA LYS A 44 1.93 -13.16 -0.14
C LYS A 44 1.44 -14.23 -1.08
N GLN A 45 2.37 -14.98 -1.61
CA GLN A 45 2.06 -16.17 -2.38
C GLN A 45 1.66 -17.28 -1.41
N LYS A 46 0.55 -17.93 -1.72
CA LYS A 46 0.09 -19.07 -0.91
C LYS A 46 0.95 -20.31 -1.11
#